data_d007024177cbf8166c35fc9e1c19b5b7
#
_entry.id   d007024177cbf8166c35fc9e1c19b5b7
#
_cell.length_a   1.000
_cell.length_b   1.000
_cell.length_c   1.000
_cell.angle_alpha   90.00
_cell.angle_beta   90.00
_cell.angle_gamma   90.00
#
_symmetry.space_group_name_H-M   'P 1'
#
loop_
_entity.id
_entity.type
_entity.pdbx_description
1 polymer ?
#
loop_
_entity_poly.entity_id
_entity_poly.type
_entity_poly.pdbx_seq_one_letter_code
_entity_poly.pdbx_strand_id
1 'polypeptide(L)'
;MIHSYVWSIADDSIDGETAGWINEAGDDMADVNIEPGQSFLVNLANDDVKFMNAGEVRTQSLLLTTGKKFNFFGNTLPMPINIQDIRLVADDSLISSWGDNIQILGTGGQMVHSYVWSIADDSIDGETAGWINEDGDDMADVELPAGQGFLLNLAYEGVKIYIPGLDDETAAK
;
A
#
# COMPACT_ATOMS: atom_id res chain seq x y z
N MET A 1 -4.09 12.74 6.45
CA MET A 1 -4.08 12.78 7.96
C MET A 1 -3.88 11.35 8.40
N ILE A 2 -2.98 11.09 9.32
CA ILE A 2 -2.78 9.74 9.90
C ILE A 2 -3.69 9.67 11.13
N HIS A 3 -4.51 8.64 11.21
CA HIS A 3 -5.35 8.34 12.37
C HIS A 3 -4.74 7.19 13.16
N SER A 4 -4.80 7.26 14.47
CA SER A 4 -4.33 6.24 15.38
C SER A 4 -5.51 5.69 16.17
N TYR A 5 -5.57 4.38 16.30
CA TYR A 5 -6.60 3.66 17.04
C TYR A 5 -5.94 2.66 18.00
N VAL A 6 -6.54 2.46 19.14
CA VAL A 6 -6.06 1.53 20.16
C VAL A 6 -7.08 0.41 20.32
N TRP A 7 -6.62 -0.82 20.44
CA TRP A 7 -7.50 -1.93 20.80
C TRP A 7 -7.83 -1.88 22.28
N SER A 8 -9.11 -1.73 22.62
CA SER A 8 -9.64 -1.83 23.97
C SER A 8 -10.16 -3.23 24.22
N ILE A 9 -9.79 -3.81 25.35
CA ILE A 9 -10.40 -5.05 25.83
C ILE A 9 -11.68 -4.71 26.57
N ALA A 10 -12.71 -5.57 26.45
CA ALA A 10 -13.92 -5.40 27.20
C ALA A 10 -13.64 -5.45 28.72
N ASP A 11 -14.25 -4.57 29.47
CA ASP A 11 -14.28 -4.63 30.93
C ASP A 11 -15.56 -5.36 31.36
N ASP A 12 -15.43 -6.59 31.82
CA ASP A 12 -16.56 -7.42 32.25
C ASP A 12 -17.32 -6.82 33.47
N SER A 13 -16.77 -5.78 34.12
CA SER A 13 -17.45 -5.03 35.16
C SER A 13 -18.42 -3.99 34.67
N ILE A 14 -18.35 -3.65 33.36
CA ILE A 14 -19.22 -2.68 32.70
C ILE A 14 -20.18 -3.42 31.77
N ASP A 15 -21.47 -3.41 32.12
CA ASP A 15 -22.49 -4.08 31.31
C ASP A 15 -22.60 -3.45 29.93
N GLY A 16 -22.47 -4.28 28.89
CA GLY A 16 -22.55 -3.87 27.49
C GLY A 16 -21.25 -3.39 26.86
N GLU A 17 -20.12 -3.35 27.57
CA GLU A 17 -18.84 -3.06 26.96
C GLU A 17 -18.35 -4.25 26.12
N THR A 18 -17.88 -3.97 24.93
CA THR A 18 -17.29 -4.95 24.01
C THR A 18 -15.87 -4.57 23.63
N ALA A 19 -15.00 -5.57 23.43
CA ALA A 19 -13.65 -5.32 22.90
C ALA A 19 -13.74 -4.77 21.49
N GLY A 20 -12.96 -3.73 21.21
CA GLY A 20 -12.96 -3.08 19.90
C GLY A 20 -11.87 -2.03 19.73
N TRP A 21 -11.82 -1.45 18.53
CA TRP A 21 -10.94 -0.31 18.24
C TRP A 21 -11.59 0.98 18.73
N ILE A 22 -10.82 1.79 19.43
CA ILE A 22 -11.22 3.11 19.93
C ILE A 22 -10.26 4.19 19.42
N ASN A 23 -10.74 5.42 19.27
CA ASN A 23 -9.89 6.57 18.98
C ASN A 23 -9.21 7.11 20.27
N GLU A 24 -8.45 8.19 20.13
CA GLU A 24 -7.78 8.87 21.24
C GLU A 24 -8.77 9.45 22.28
N ALA A 25 -10.01 9.70 21.90
CA ALA A 25 -11.06 10.18 22.79
C ALA A 25 -11.81 9.03 23.52
N GLY A 26 -11.55 7.79 23.15
CA GLY A 26 -12.20 6.60 23.69
C GLY A 26 -13.52 6.23 22.99
N ASP A 27 -13.83 6.87 21.85
CA ASP A 27 -15.02 6.53 21.08
C ASP A 27 -14.83 5.24 20.29
N ASP A 28 -15.87 4.44 20.18
CA ASP A 28 -15.90 3.23 19.37
C ASP A 28 -15.75 3.56 17.87
N MET A 29 -14.90 2.81 17.16
CA MET A 29 -14.58 3.00 15.76
C MET A 29 -15.23 1.98 14.84
N ALA A 30 -16.37 1.41 15.24
CA ALA A 30 -17.13 0.45 14.44
C ALA A 30 -17.50 0.97 13.03
N ASP A 31 -17.62 2.30 12.87
CA ASP A 31 -17.99 2.95 11.62
C ASP A 31 -16.80 3.40 10.77
N VAL A 32 -15.57 3.09 11.19
CA VAL A 32 -14.38 3.41 10.40
C VAL A 32 -14.14 2.36 9.33
N ASN A 33 -14.21 2.77 8.08
CA ASN A 33 -13.96 1.91 6.94
C ASN A 33 -12.51 2.03 6.48
N ILE A 34 -11.92 0.91 6.11
CA ILE A 34 -10.65 0.84 5.37
C ILE A 34 -11.02 0.66 3.90
N GLU A 35 -10.70 1.66 3.10
CA GLU A 35 -11.02 1.65 1.67
C GLU A 35 -10.15 0.63 0.91
N PRO A 36 -10.65 0.06 -0.21
CA PRO A 36 -9.87 -0.84 -1.04
C PRO A 36 -8.53 -0.23 -1.46
N GLY A 37 -7.44 -0.99 -1.27
CA GLY A 37 -6.08 -0.56 -1.57
C GLY A 37 -5.41 0.25 -0.44
N GLN A 38 -6.15 0.73 0.53
CA GLN A 38 -5.60 1.41 1.70
C GLN A 38 -4.90 0.41 2.63
N SER A 39 -3.76 0.79 3.17
CA SER A 39 -3.04 0.01 4.17
C SER A 39 -3.01 0.70 5.53
N PHE A 40 -2.69 -0.07 6.55
CA PHE A 40 -2.52 0.40 7.92
C PHE A 40 -1.36 -0.34 8.58
N LEU A 41 -0.83 0.25 9.64
CA LEU A 41 0.20 -0.36 10.47
C LEU A 41 -0.43 -0.86 11.76
N VAL A 42 -0.13 -2.10 12.13
CA VAL A 42 -0.51 -2.67 13.42
C VAL A 42 0.74 -2.73 14.30
N ASN A 43 0.69 -2.04 15.43
CA ASN A 43 1.72 -2.14 16.45
C ASN A 43 1.22 -3.04 17.57
N LEU A 44 1.86 -4.18 17.74
CA LEU A 44 1.51 -5.18 18.76
C LEU A 44 2.50 -5.13 19.92
N ALA A 45 1.98 -5.09 21.12
CA ALA A 45 2.80 -5.07 22.35
C ALA A 45 3.41 -6.44 22.67
N ASN A 46 2.84 -7.52 22.13
CA ASN A 46 3.25 -8.91 22.39
C ASN A 46 3.43 -9.68 21.09
N ASP A 47 4.41 -10.56 21.04
CA ASP A 47 4.78 -11.32 19.83
C ASP A 47 3.78 -12.45 19.49
N ASP A 48 3.01 -12.93 20.47
CA ASP A 48 2.05 -14.04 20.27
C ASP A 48 0.65 -13.61 19.82
N VAL A 49 0.43 -12.32 19.57
CA VAL A 49 -0.85 -11.79 19.12
C VAL A 49 -0.98 -12.00 17.61
N LYS A 50 -2.09 -12.59 17.20
CA LYS A 50 -2.44 -12.75 15.77
C LYS A 50 -3.44 -11.68 15.37
N PHE A 51 -3.10 -10.92 14.34
CA PHE A 51 -4.04 -10.06 13.66
C PHE A 51 -4.69 -10.83 12.50
N MET A 52 -6.01 -10.81 12.43
CA MET A 52 -6.76 -11.40 11.31
C MET A 52 -7.57 -10.30 10.61
N ASN A 53 -7.44 -10.27 9.30
CA ASN A 53 -8.30 -9.48 8.42
C ASN A 53 -9.08 -10.45 7.55
N ALA A 54 -10.39 -10.24 7.44
CA ALA A 54 -11.27 -11.07 6.62
C ALA A 54 -12.17 -10.18 5.77
N GLY A 55 -12.39 -10.58 4.53
CA GLY A 55 -13.23 -9.84 3.58
C GLY A 55 -13.35 -10.58 2.27
N GLU A 56 -14.06 -9.99 1.34
CA GLU A 56 -14.15 -10.51 -0.03
C GLU A 56 -12.85 -10.21 -0.79
N VAL A 57 -12.42 -11.18 -1.60
CA VAL A 57 -11.27 -11.00 -2.48
C VAL A 57 -11.67 -10.11 -3.66
N ARG A 58 -10.93 -9.05 -3.83
CA ARG A 58 -11.11 -8.14 -4.96
C ARG A 58 -10.61 -8.79 -6.26
N THR A 59 -11.43 -8.78 -7.30
CA THR A 59 -11.07 -9.30 -8.62
C THR A 59 -10.61 -8.20 -9.59
N GLN A 60 -11.15 -6.99 -9.45
CA GLN A 60 -10.85 -5.87 -10.35
C GLN A 60 -9.63 -5.08 -9.90
N SER A 61 -8.92 -4.48 -10.86
CA SER A 61 -7.86 -3.51 -10.61
C SER A 61 -8.36 -2.26 -9.89
N LEU A 62 -7.45 -1.57 -9.21
CA LEU A 62 -7.72 -0.27 -8.59
C LEU A 62 -6.97 0.83 -9.34
N LEU A 63 -7.64 1.93 -9.57
CA LEU A 63 -7.03 3.19 -9.99
C LEU A 63 -7.36 4.24 -8.93
N LEU A 64 -6.41 4.50 -8.04
CA LEU A 64 -6.61 5.33 -6.87
C LEU A 64 -5.96 6.70 -7.06
N THR A 65 -6.66 7.75 -6.62
CA THR A 65 -6.10 9.10 -6.57
C THR A 65 -5.16 9.22 -5.37
N THR A 66 -3.99 9.80 -5.59
CA THR A 66 -3.00 10.00 -4.54
C THR A 66 -2.91 11.48 -4.15
N GLY A 67 -2.43 11.73 -2.93
CA GLY A 67 -1.99 13.05 -2.49
C GLY A 67 -0.48 13.23 -2.71
N LYS A 68 -0.02 14.48 -2.59
CA LYS A 68 1.41 14.78 -2.52
C LYS A 68 2.04 14.18 -1.28
N LYS A 69 3.28 13.74 -1.38
CA LYS A 69 4.08 13.06 -0.35
C LYS A 69 3.59 11.64 -0.09
N PHE A 70 3.33 11.29 1.16
CA PHE A 70 3.14 9.92 1.62
C PHE A 70 1.70 9.45 1.47
N ASN A 71 1.56 8.33 0.77
CA ASN A 71 0.31 7.60 0.60
C ASN A 71 0.55 6.14 1.01
N PHE A 72 -0.33 5.59 1.82
CA PHE A 72 -0.22 4.20 2.29
C PHE A 72 -1.18 3.31 1.49
N PHE A 73 -0.61 2.31 0.84
CA PHE A 73 -1.33 1.31 0.05
C PHE A 73 -0.90 -0.10 0.43
N GLY A 74 -1.57 -1.11 -0.10
CA GLY A 74 -1.19 -2.48 0.14
C GLY A 74 -1.64 -3.42 -0.97
N ASN A 75 -0.96 -4.56 -1.05
CA ASN A 75 -1.41 -5.68 -1.84
C ASN A 75 -2.65 -6.30 -1.20
N THR A 76 -3.81 -6.09 -1.80
CA THR A 76 -5.11 -6.59 -1.32
C THR A 76 -5.48 -7.93 -1.91
N LEU A 77 -4.62 -8.52 -2.75
CA LEU A 77 -4.81 -9.84 -3.32
C LEU A 77 -4.32 -10.93 -2.35
N PRO A 78 -4.88 -12.14 -2.41
CA PRO A 78 -4.47 -13.26 -1.58
C PRO A 78 -3.18 -13.95 -2.08
N MET A 79 -2.49 -13.33 -3.04
CA MET A 79 -1.29 -13.82 -3.69
C MET A 79 -0.27 -12.68 -3.84
N PRO A 80 1.01 -12.98 -4.04
CA PRO A 80 2.00 -11.97 -4.37
C PRO A 80 1.66 -11.24 -5.67
N ILE A 81 2.00 -9.96 -5.77
CA ILE A 81 1.96 -9.19 -7.02
C ILE A 81 3.37 -8.71 -7.36
N ASN A 82 3.68 -8.64 -8.65
CA ASN A 82 4.93 -8.07 -9.10
C ASN A 82 4.89 -6.55 -8.90
N ILE A 83 5.99 -5.95 -8.41
CA ILE A 83 6.05 -4.51 -8.19
C ILE A 83 5.86 -3.73 -9.50
N GLN A 84 6.29 -4.29 -10.64
CA GLN A 84 6.14 -3.67 -11.96
C GLN A 84 4.68 -3.61 -12.46
N ASP A 85 3.80 -4.42 -11.87
CA ASP A 85 2.36 -4.35 -12.16
C ASP A 85 1.68 -3.18 -11.44
N ILE A 86 2.34 -2.62 -10.43
CA ILE A 86 1.92 -1.37 -9.78
C ILE A 86 2.47 -0.21 -10.61
N ARG A 87 1.60 0.65 -11.14
CA ARG A 87 2.01 1.70 -12.07
C ARG A 87 1.56 3.07 -11.60
N LEU A 88 2.38 4.08 -11.90
CA LEU A 88 1.96 5.47 -11.81
C LEU A 88 1.27 5.88 -13.13
N VAL A 89 0.13 6.56 -12.99
CA VAL A 89 -0.69 7.02 -14.12
C VAL A 89 -0.91 8.52 -13.99
N ALA A 90 -0.21 9.29 -14.81
CA ALA A 90 -0.30 10.75 -14.87
C ALA A 90 0.32 11.26 -16.18
N ASP A 91 0.22 12.56 -16.42
CA ASP A 91 1.07 13.22 -17.40
C ASP A 91 2.54 13.17 -16.91
N ASP A 92 3.49 12.94 -17.81
CA ASP A 92 4.93 12.81 -17.47
C ASP A 92 5.47 14.02 -16.70
N SER A 93 4.90 15.22 -16.93
CA SER A 93 5.25 16.42 -16.16
C SER A 93 4.90 16.37 -14.68
N LEU A 94 4.02 15.44 -14.26
CA LEU A 94 3.60 15.20 -12.88
C LEU A 94 4.35 14.04 -12.23
N ILE A 95 5.16 13.32 -12.99
CA ILE A 95 6.00 12.23 -12.48
C ILE A 95 7.41 12.77 -12.29
N SER A 96 7.93 12.64 -11.10
CA SER A 96 9.31 13.01 -10.78
C SER A 96 10.21 11.78 -10.87
N SER A 97 10.84 11.61 -12.02
CA SER A 97 11.89 10.60 -12.18
C SER A 97 12.91 10.74 -11.04
N TRP A 98 13.24 9.66 -10.36
CA TRP A 98 14.10 9.63 -9.15
C TRP A 98 13.53 10.31 -7.91
N GLY A 99 12.38 11.00 -8.00
CA GLY A 99 11.71 11.62 -6.86
C GLY A 99 10.52 10.82 -6.34
N ASP A 100 9.76 10.24 -7.24
CA ASP A 100 8.63 9.39 -6.89
C ASP A 100 9.14 7.98 -6.55
N ASN A 101 8.81 7.49 -5.37
CA ASN A 101 9.32 6.21 -4.91
C ASN A 101 8.27 5.40 -4.13
N ILE A 102 8.42 4.08 -4.23
CA ILE A 102 7.69 3.09 -3.43
C ILE A 102 8.65 2.55 -2.36
N GLN A 103 8.18 2.49 -1.13
CA GLN A 103 8.95 1.99 0.01
C GLN A 103 8.24 0.80 0.62
N ILE A 104 8.94 -0.31 0.75
CA ILE A 104 8.44 -1.51 1.40
C ILE A 104 8.89 -1.48 2.86
N LEU A 105 7.91 -1.60 3.76
CA LEU A 105 8.14 -1.60 5.20
C LEU A 105 8.28 -3.03 5.70
N GLY A 106 9.31 -3.26 6.50
CA GLY A 106 9.52 -4.51 7.19
C GLY A 106 8.77 -4.59 8.53
N THR A 107 8.95 -5.71 9.20
CA THR A 107 8.44 -5.93 10.55
C THR A 107 9.03 -4.88 11.50
N GLY A 108 8.16 -4.12 12.16
CA GLY A 108 8.59 -3.00 13.01
C GLY A 108 8.54 -1.62 12.31
N GLY A 109 8.06 -1.57 11.06
CA GLY A 109 7.78 -0.31 10.36
C GLY A 109 9.00 0.40 9.79
N GLN A 110 10.20 -0.21 9.87
CA GLN A 110 11.37 0.33 9.19
C GLN A 110 11.28 0.10 7.68
N MET A 111 11.77 1.06 6.90
CA MET A 111 11.95 0.89 5.47
C MET A 111 13.00 -0.20 5.21
N VAL A 112 12.62 -1.21 4.41
CA VAL A 112 13.51 -2.32 4.03
C VAL A 112 14.05 -2.11 2.62
N HIS A 113 13.17 -1.71 1.71
CA HIS A 113 13.51 -1.46 0.31
C HIS A 113 12.87 -0.16 -0.16
N SER A 114 13.54 0.51 -1.07
CA SER A 114 13.03 1.69 -1.78
C SER A 114 13.32 1.54 -3.26
N TYR A 115 12.32 1.79 -4.09
CA TYR A 115 12.43 1.76 -5.54
C TYR A 115 11.89 3.07 -6.09
N VAL A 116 12.54 3.60 -7.11
CA VAL A 116 12.13 4.85 -7.75
C VAL A 116 11.43 4.57 -9.08
N TRP A 117 10.50 5.45 -9.45
CA TRP A 117 9.85 5.35 -10.73
C TRP A 117 10.72 5.99 -11.81
N SER A 118 11.04 5.22 -12.84
CA SER A 118 11.66 5.71 -14.07
C SER A 118 10.59 5.87 -15.14
N ILE A 119 10.54 7.03 -15.78
CA ILE A 119 9.76 7.22 -17.01
C ILE A 119 10.55 6.70 -18.20
N ALA A 120 9.86 6.15 -19.19
CA ALA A 120 10.51 5.72 -20.42
C ALA A 120 11.20 6.89 -21.11
N ASP A 121 12.40 6.66 -21.61
CA ASP A 121 13.09 7.62 -22.49
C ASP A 121 12.91 7.16 -23.94
N ASP A 122 12.07 7.86 -24.71
CA ASP A 122 11.78 7.55 -26.10
C ASP A 122 13.03 7.60 -27.02
N SER A 123 14.14 8.17 -26.52
CA SER A 123 15.43 8.17 -27.24
C SER A 123 16.18 6.84 -27.12
N ILE A 124 15.78 5.98 -26.16
CA ILE A 124 16.40 4.67 -25.91
C ILE A 124 15.44 3.58 -26.36
N ASP A 125 15.78 2.87 -27.41
CA ASP A 125 14.94 1.79 -27.97
C ASP A 125 14.76 0.66 -26.93
N GLY A 126 13.50 0.35 -26.65
CA GLY A 126 13.13 -0.72 -25.71
C GLY A 126 13.06 -0.33 -24.24
N GLU A 127 13.33 0.93 -23.87
CA GLU A 127 13.12 1.40 -22.51
C GLU A 127 11.62 1.56 -22.22
N THR A 128 11.20 1.10 -21.07
CA THR A 128 9.82 1.20 -20.58
C THR A 128 9.80 1.84 -19.21
N ALA A 129 8.72 2.57 -18.92
CA ALA A 129 8.51 3.11 -17.58
C ALA A 129 8.31 1.98 -16.57
N GLY A 130 8.91 2.10 -15.39
CA GLY A 130 8.82 1.09 -14.35
C GLY A 130 9.58 1.43 -13.07
N TRP A 131 9.54 0.53 -12.10
CA TRP A 131 10.29 0.63 -10.86
C TRP A 131 11.72 0.14 -11.05
N ILE A 132 12.67 0.93 -10.61
CA ILE A 132 14.10 0.62 -10.64
C ILE A 132 14.70 0.77 -9.24
N ASN A 133 15.84 0.08 -8.98
CA ASN A 133 16.61 0.28 -7.76
C ASN A 133 17.54 1.51 -7.86
N GLU A 134 18.35 1.73 -6.84
CA GLU A 134 19.33 2.83 -6.81
C GLU A 134 20.43 2.71 -7.86
N ASP A 135 20.68 1.49 -8.36
CA ASP A 135 21.65 1.22 -9.42
C ASP A 135 21.06 1.36 -10.82
N GLY A 136 19.75 1.58 -10.94
CA GLY A 136 19.03 1.69 -12.19
C GLY A 136 18.56 0.36 -12.78
N ASP A 137 18.66 -0.73 -12.02
CA ASP A 137 18.19 -2.05 -12.48
C ASP A 137 16.67 -2.15 -12.38
N ASP A 138 16.07 -2.78 -13.38
CA ASP A 138 14.64 -3.11 -13.41
C ASP A 138 14.28 -4.10 -12.27
N MET A 139 13.15 -3.84 -11.62
CA MET A 139 12.65 -4.64 -10.50
C MET A 139 11.62 -5.69 -10.93
N ALA A 140 11.76 -6.23 -12.13
CA ALA A 140 10.82 -7.20 -12.71
C ALA A 140 10.59 -8.45 -11.83
N ASP A 141 11.57 -8.84 -11.03
CA ASP A 141 11.51 -10.03 -10.18
C ASP A 141 11.13 -9.73 -8.71
N VAL A 142 10.78 -8.48 -8.41
CA VAL A 142 10.39 -8.10 -7.04
C VAL A 142 8.90 -8.30 -6.83
N GLU A 143 8.55 -9.13 -5.86
CA GLU A 143 7.17 -9.41 -5.49
C GLU A 143 6.80 -8.78 -4.15
N LEU A 144 5.59 -8.24 -4.06
CA LEU A 144 4.93 -7.84 -2.83
C LEU A 144 4.03 -8.99 -2.34
N PRO A 145 4.34 -9.60 -1.19
CA PRO A 145 3.50 -10.66 -0.62
C PRO A 145 2.04 -10.23 -0.42
N ALA A 146 1.15 -11.22 -0.34
CA ALA A 146 -0.24 -10.99 0.02
C ALA A 146 -0.35 -10.21 1.33
N GLY A 147 -1.15 -9.14 1.34
CA GLY A 147 -1.34 -8.28 2.51
C GLY A 147 -0.17 -7.35 2.84
N GLN A 148 0.91 -7.35 2.05
CA GLN A 148 2.04 -6.45 2.27
C GLN A 148 1.64 -5.00 2.01
N GLY A 149 1.76 -4.15 3.04
CA GLY A 149 1.65 -2.71 2.89
C GLY A 149 2.92 -2.07 2.31
N PHE A 150 2.73 -0.97 1.61
CA PHE A 150 3.81 -0.15 1.10
C PHE A 150 3.47 1.35 1.20
N LEU A 151 4.50 2.16 1.21
CA LEU A 151 4.41 3.61 1.22
C LEU A 151 4.78 4.14 -0.16
N LEU A 152 3.91 4.93 -0.76
CA LEU A 152 4.19 5.66 -2.00
C LEU A 152 4.45 7.12 -1.66
N ASN A 153 5.64 7.61 -2.00
CA ASN A 153 6.02 9.01 -1.84
C ASN A 153 6.03 9.69 -3.21
N LEU A 154 5.26 10.77 -3.36
CA LEU A 154 5.09 11.49 -4.61
C LEU A 154 5.49 12.96 -4.49
N ALA A 155 6.17 13.46 -5.52
CA ALA A 155 6.58 14.86 -5.61
C ALA A 155 5.40 15.80 -5.90
N TYR A 156 4.40 15.34 -6.64
CA TYR A 156 3.28 16.14 -7.12
C TYR A 156 1.92 15.54 -6.76
N GLU A 157 0.89 16.37 -6.81
CA GLU A 157 -0.52 15.97 -6.73
C GLU A 157 -1.05 15.60 -8.12
N GLY A 158 -2.13 14.82 -8.19
CA GLY A 158 -2.79 14.46 -9.45
C GLY A 158 -2.27 13.18 -10.10
N VAL A 159 -1.22 12.60 -9.57
CA VAL A 159 -0.78 11.25 -9.92
C VAL A 159 -1.82 10.25 -9.41
N LYS A 160 -2.08 9.19 -10.16
CA LYS A 160 -2.87 8.04 -9.73
C LYS A 160 -1.98 6.82 -9.64
N ILE A 161 -2.30 5.93 -8.73
CA ILE A 161 -1.68 4.61 -8.64
C ILE A 161 -2.63 3.56 -9.20
N TYR A 162 -2.13 2.72 -10.08
CA TYR A 162 -2.79 1.51 -10.54
C TYR A 162 -2.25 0.33 -9.73
N ILE A 163 -3.16 -0.46 -9.15
CA ILE A 163 -2.86 -1.71 -8.43
C ILE A 163 -3.64 -2.83 -9.14
N PRO A 164 -2.98 -3.92 -9.60
CA PRO A 164 -3.63 -4.97 -10.38
C PRO A 164 -4.71 -5.70 -9.58
N GLY A 165 -5.67 -6.28 -10.31
CA GLY A 165 -6.68 -7.21 -9.81
C GLY A 165 -6.41 -8.64 -10.24
N LEU A 166 -7.15 -9.60 -9.70
CA LEU A 166 -7.04 -11.01 -10.12
C LEU A 166 -7.35 -11.20 -11.61
N ASP A 167 -8.27 -10.39 -12.15
CA ASP A 167 -8.68 -10.50 -13.56
C ASP A 167 -7.57 -10.04 -14.52
N ASP A 168 -6.63 -9.20 -14.05
CA ASP A 168 -5.54 -8.68 -14.88
C ASP A 168 -4.42 -9.71 -15.09
N GLU A 169 -4.18 -10.61 -14.14
CA GLU A 169 -3.15 -11.65 -14.26
C GLU A 169 -3.47 -12.70 -15.33
N THR A 170 -4.75 -12.84 -15.68
CA THR A 170 -5.17 -13.75 -16.75
C THR A 170 -4.93 -13.18 -18.14
N ALA A 171 -4.71 -11.88 -18.28
CA ALA A 171 -4.49 -11.19 -19.55
C ALA A 171 -3.00 -11.08 -19.94
N ALA A 172 -2.07 -11.39 -19.03
CA ALA A 172 -0.62 -11.22 -19.22
C ALA A 172 0.16 -12.52 -19.51
N LYS A 173 -0.55 -13.62 -19.85
CA LYS A 173 0.06 -14.92 -20.20
C LYS A 173 -0.11 -15.25 -21.66
#